data_366424c1f6257b0ed9368ec97767bbb7
#
_entry.id   366424c1f6257b0ed9368ec97767bbb7
#
_cell.length_a   1.000
_cell.length_b   1.000
_cell.length_c   1.000
_cell.angle_alpha   90.00
_cell.angle_beta   90.00
_cell.angle_gamma   90.00
#
_symmetry.space_group_name_H-M   'P 1'
#
loop_
_entity.id
_entity.type
_entity.pdbx_description
1 polymer ?
#
loop_
_entity_poly.entity_id
_entity_poly.type
_entity_poly.pdbx_seq_one_letter_code
_entity_poly.pdbx_strand_id
1 'polypeptide(L)'
;LIGKWHLESLPTGFTYWEIVPGQGDYYNPDFITQTNDTIQRHGYITNLITDDAIDWMENKRDKEKPFCLLIHHKAIHRNWMADTCNLALYEDKEFALPDNFFDDYEGRSAAAAQEMSIVKDMDMIYDLKMLRPDKESRLKSLYESFIGRMDERQRAAWDAFYGPVIDDFYQKNPQGKDLANWKFQRYMRDYMKTVKSLDDNVGRVLNYLEENG
;
A
#
# COMPACT_ATOMS: atom_id res chain seq x y z
N LEU A 1 15.33 3.42 14.15
CA LEU A 1 14.68 3.51 12.85
C LEU A 1 13.99 2.17 12.56
N ILE A 2 12.70 2.20 12.20
CA ILE A 2 11.93 0.99 11.88
C ILE A 2 11.11 1.23 10.62
N GLY A 3 11.13 0.26 9.68
CA GLY A 3 10.31 0.27 8.48
C GLY A 3 11.04 0.51 7.17
N LYS A 4 10.34 1.06 6.16
CA LYS A 4 10.83 1.15 4.79
C LYS A 4 12.13 1.96 4.67
N TRP A 5 13.13 1.34 4.06
CA TRP A 5 14.44 1.95 3.81
C TRP A 5 14.87 1.69 2.37
N HIS A 6 14.87 2.73 1.54
CA HIS A 6 15.12 2.62 0.10
C HIS A 6 16.37 3.41 -0.33
N LEU A 7 17.47 3.24 0.43
CA LEU A 7 18.73 3.96 0.18
C LEU A 7 19.86 3.05 -0.32
N GLU A 8 19.57 1.77 -0.63
CA GLU A 8 20.54 0.78 -1.14
C GLU A 8 21.75 0.51 -0.23
N SER A 9 21.76 1.09 0.97
CA SER A 9 22.78 0.89 2.00
C SER A 9 22.12 0.62 3.35
N LEU A 10 22.79 -0.08 4.24
CA LEU A 10 22.28 -0.27 5.60
C LEU A 10 22.29 1.03 6.38
N PRO A 11 21.33 1.25 7.31
CA PRO A 11 21.32 2.42 8.18
C PRO A 11 22.57 2.52 9.03
N THR A 12 23.10 3.72 9.17
CA THR A 12 24.26 4.03 10.04
C THR A 12 23.91 5.16 11.00
N GLY A 13 24.54 5.18 12.19
CA GLY A 13 24.31 6.21 13.20
C GLY A 13 23.06 6.03 14.06
N PHE A 14 22.31 4.94 13.89
CA PHE A 14 21.18 4.56 14.74
C PHE A 14 21.61 3.54 15.79
N THR A 15 21.10 3.70 17.01
CA THR A 15 21.33 2.71 18.10
C THR A 15 20.53 1.43 17.88
N TYR A 16 19.40 1.52 17.16
CA TYR A 16 18.57 0.40 16.75
C TYR A 16 17.97 0.66 15.37
N TRP A 17 17.94 -0.36 14.55
CA TRP A 17 17.17 -0.33 13.31
C TRP A 17 16.70 -1.75 12.90
N GLU A 18 15.54 -1.79 12.28
CA GLU A 18 14.97 -2.95 11.58
C GLU A 18 14.24 -2.42 10.35
N ILE A 19 14.68 -2.82 9.16
CA ILE A 19 14.25 -2.17 7.93
C ILE A 19 13.58 -3.12 6.96
N VAL A 20 12.61 -2.59 6.21
CA VAL A 20 12.06 -3.22 5.03
C VAL A 20 12.86 -2.73 3.81
N PRO A 21 13.56 -3.63 3.08
CA PRO A 21 14.40 -3.23 1.98
C PRO A 21 13.60 -2.77 0.75
N GLY A 22 14.20 -1.85 -0.02
CA GLY A 22 13.65 -1.38 -1.29
C GLY A 22 12.24 -0.82 -1.18
N GLN A 23 11.35 -1.28 -2.03
CA GLN A 23 9.94 -0.86 -2.01
C GLN A 23 9.11 -1.58 -0.96
N GLY A 24 9.57 -2.72 -0.48
CA GLY A 24 8.84 -3.59 0.46
C GLY A 24 7.57 -4.20 -0.14
N ASP A 25 7.03 -5.18 0.54
CA ASP A 25 5.77 -5.84 0.20
C ASP A 25 4.69 -5.51 1.21
N TYR A 26 3.44 -5.42 0.77
CA TYR A 26 2.31 -5.15 1.68
C TYR A 26 2.00 -6.36 2.57
N TYR A 27 2.17 -7.57 2.04
CA TYR A 27 1.93 -8.82 2.75
C TYR A 27 3.21 -9.61 2.93
N ASN A 28 3.40 -10.13 4.12
CA ASN A 28 4.49 -11.01 4.50
C ASN A 28 5.87 -10.49 4.05
N PRO A 29 6.21 -9.23 4.39
CA PRO A 29 7.43 -8.56 3.95
C PRO A 29 8.68 -9.20 4.54
N ASP A 30 9.78 -9.01 3.83
CA ASP A 30 11.11 -9.25 4.37
C ASP A 30 11.58 -8.04 5.19
N PHE A 31 12.25 -8.32 6.32
CA PHE A 31 12.93 -7.34 7.14
C PHE A 31 14.42 -7.67 7.20
N ILE A 32 15.27 -6.66 7.23
CA ILE A 32 16.69 -6.79 7.51
C ILE A 32 16.92 -6.24 8.91
N THR A 33 17.54 -7.05 9.75
CA THR A 33 17.86 -6.71 11.15
C THR A 33 19.26 -6.09 11.28
N GLN A 34 19.58 -5.54 12.44
CA GLN A 34 20.93 -5.01 12.74
C GLN A 34 22.05 -6.05 12.61
N THR A 35 21.75 -7.33 12.74
CA THR A 35 22.70 -8.43 12.51
C THR A 35 22.86 -8.75 11.04
N ASN A 36 22.21 -8.00 10.14
CA ASN A 36 22.21 -8.19 8.70
C ASN A 36 21.54 -9.51 8.26
N ASP A 37 20.68 -10.05 9.11
CA ASP A 37 19.84 -11.18 8.76
C ASP A 37 18.57 -10.69 8.05
N THR A 38 18.18 -11.40 6.99
CA THR A 38 16.89 -11.17 6.32
C THR A 38 15.89 -12.20 6.84
N ILE A 39 14.79 -11.69 7.40
CA ILE A 39 13.71 -12.51 7.95
C ILE A 39 12.38 -12.13 7.28
N GLN A 40 11.65 -13.12 6.78
CA GLN A 40 10.28 -12.92 6.34
C GLN A 40 9.35 -12.94 7.54
N ARG A 41 8.48 -11.93 7.64
CA ARG A 41 7.49 -11.84 8.72
C ARG A 41 6.07 -11.95 8.17
N HIS A 42 5.24 -12.76 8.83
CA HIS A 42 3.85 -12.95 8.42
C HIS A 42 2.96 -11.83 8.95
N GLY A 43 2.19 -11.22 8.07
CA GLY A 43 1.26 -10.16 8.41
C GLY A 43 1.21 -9.03 7.39
N TYR A 44 0.45 -8.01 7.71
CA TYR A 44 0.35 -6.80 6.92
C TYR A 44 1.40 -5.79 7.37
N ILE A 45 2.18 -5.26 6.43
CA ILE A 45 3.39 -4.46 6.71
C ILE A 45 3.15 -3.29 7.64
N THR A 46 2.02 -2.57 7.52
CA THR A 46 1.74 -1.39 8.34
C THR A 46 1.58 -1.78 9.80
N ASN A 47 0.90 -2.90 10.08
CA ASN A 47 0.74 -3.44 11.41
C ASN A 47 2.09 -3.89 11.99
N LEU A 48 2.88 -4.64 11.22
CA LEU A 48 4.19 -5.14 11.65
C LEU A 48 5.15 -4.02 12.03
N ILE A 49 5.25 -2.96 11.21
CA ILE A 49 6.11 -1.80 11.50
C ILE A 49 5.65 -1.09 12.78
N THR A 50 4.35 -0.98 13.01
CA THR A 50 3.82 -0.36 14.24
C THR A 50 4.05 -1.23 15.46
N ASP A 51 3.84 -2.54 15.34
CA ASP A 51 4.10 -3.50 16.43
C ASP A 51 5.57 -3.44 16.86
N ASP A 52 6.50 -3.39 15.90
CA ASP A 52 7.93 -3.27 16.18
C ASP A 52 8.30 -1.92 16.82
N ALA A 53 7.64 -0.84 16.39
CA ALA A 53 7.87 0.49 16.96
C ALA A 53 7.41 0.55 18.42
N ILE A 54 6.24 -0.01 18.73
CA ILE A 54 5.70 -0.08 20.09
C ILE A 54 6.57 -1.01 20.94
N ASP A 55 6.93 -2.21 20.44
CA ASP A 55 7.81 -3.14 21.14
C ASP A 55 9.20 -2.51 21.45
N TRP A 56 9.73 -1.75 20.50
CA TRP A 56 10.99 -1.05 20.73
C TRP A 56 10.86 -0.01 21.85
N MET A 57 9.79 0.79 21.86
CA MET A 57 9.55 1.79 22.90
C MET A 57 9.31 1.14 24.26
N GLU A 58 8.62 -0.01 24.29
CA GLU A 58 8.27 -0.69 25.52
C GLU A 58 9.43 -1.51 26.10
N ASN A 59 10.13 -2.27 25.26
CA ASN A 59 11.00 -3.36 25.72
C ASN A 59 12.49 -3.18 25.36
N LYS A 60 12.84 -2.34 24.37
CA LYS A 60 14.21 -2.33 23.82
C LYS A 60 14.96 -1.04 24.06
N ARG A 61 14.28 0.11 24.21
CA ARG A 61 14.95 1.39 24.46
C ARG A 61 15.47 1.51 25.89
N ASP A 62 16.50 2.30 26.08
CA ASP A 62 16.93 2.79 27.40
C ASP A 62 15.91 3.82 27.89
N LYS A 63 15.12 3.47 28.92
CA LYS A 63 14.05 4.33 29.46
C LYS A 63 14.56 5.57 30.20
N GLU A 64 15.83 5.57 30.62
CA GLU A 64 16.47 6.70 31.29
C GLU A 64 16.94 7.79 30.31
N LYS A 65 16.84 7.54 28.99
CA LYS A 65 17.31 8.47 27.98
C LYS A 65 16.17 8.97 27.10
N PRO A 66 16.24 10.22 26.65
CA PRO A 66 15.37 10.69 25.58
C PRO A 66 15.63 9.92 24.29
N PHE A 67 14.63 9.78 23.46
CA PHE A 67 14.75 9.05 22.19
C PHE A 67 14.19 9.83 21.00
N CYS A 68 14.65 9.45 19.83
CA CYS A 68 14.07 9.83 18.54
C CYS A 68 13.84 8.55 17.74
N LEU A 69 12.58 8.23 17.46
CA LEU A 69 12.19 7.05 16.69
C LEU A 69 11.62 7.47 15.32
N LEU A 70 12.22 6.95 14.25
CA LEU A 70 11.72 7.11 12.89
C LEU A 70 10.91 5.85 12.52
N ILE A 71 9.63 6.04 12.23
CA ILE A 71 8.71 4.97 11.83
C ILE A 71 8.34 5.20 10.36
N HIS A 72 8.88 4.39 9.48
CA HIS A 72 8.75 4.56 8.03
C HIS A 72 7.79 3.54 7.44
N HIS A 73 6.53 3.89 7.33
CA HIS A 73 5.53 3.02 6.71
C HIS A 73 5.70 2.93 5.18
N LYS A 74 5.38 1.75 4.60
CA LYS A 74 5.22 1.59 3.15
C LYS A 74 3.94 2.25 2.64
N ALA A 75 2.84 2.11 3.38
CA ALA A 75 1.59 2.77 3.05
C ALA A 75 1.81 4.29 3.03
N ILE A 76 1.33 4.97 2.09
CA ILE A 76 0.37 4.67 1.03
C ILE A 76 1.02 4.58 -0.37
N HIS A 77 2.16 3.93 -0.49
CA HIS A 77 2.84 3.79 -1.78
C HIS A 77 2.03 2.88 -2.73
N ARG A 78 2.11 3.16 -4.04
CA ARG A 78 1.63 2.26 -5.10
C ARG A 78 2.13 0.83 -4.82
N ASN A 79 1.33 -0.21 -4.93
CA ASN A 79 0.05 -0.37 -5.63
C ASN A 79 -1.19 -0.46 -4.70
N TRP A 80 -1.12 0.10 -3.51
CA TRP A 80 -2.28 0.24 -2.60
C TRP A 80 -2.99 -1.08 -2.30
N MET A 81 -2.28 -2.07 -1.84
CA MET A 81 -2.88 -3.34 -1.41
C MET A 81 -3.41 -3.16 0.01
N ALA A 82 -4.73 -3.18 0.15
CA ALA A 82 -5.39 -3.02 1.44
C ALA A 82 -5.15 -4.22 2.36
N ASP A 83 -5.15 -4.01 3.68
CA ASP A 83 -5.23 -5.12 4.63
C ASP A 83 -6.54 -5.91 4.45
N THR A 84 -6.50 -7.21 4.65
CA THR A 84 -7.66 -8.10 4.48
C THR A 84 -8.86 -7.68 5.32
N CYS A 85 -8.65 -7.12 6.51
CA CYS A 85 -9.74 -6.61 7.35
C CYS A 85 -10.41 -5.34 6.80
N ASN A 86 -9.76 -4.64 5.87
CA ASN A 86 -10.24 -3.39 5.28
C ASN A 86 -10.79 -3.55 3.85
N LEU A 87 -10.79 -4.76 3.27
CA LEU A 87 -11.17 -4.99 1.87
C LEU A 87 -12.58 -4.50 1.53
N ALA A 88 -13.52 -4.63 2.45
CA ALA A 88 -14.91 -4.20 2.22
C ALA A 88 -15.18 -2.71 2.47
N LEU A 89 -14.22 -1.96 3.03
CA LEU A 89 -14.42 -0.54 3.30
C LEU A 89 -14.58 0.27 2.01
N TYR A 90 -15.45 1.28 2.07
CA TYR A 90 -15.69 2.26 1.00
C TYR A 90 -16.24 1.67 -0.31
N GLU A 91 -16.72 0.43 -0.36
CA GLU A 91 -17.26 -0.16 -1.59
C GLU A 91 -18.58 0.48 -2.01
N ASP A 92 -19.38 0.94 -1.06
CA ASP A 92 -20.62 1.70 -1.25
C ASP A 92 -20.40 3.21 -1.45
N LYS A 93 -19.15 3.68 -1.27
CA LYS A 93 -18.84 5.11 -1.39
C LYS A 93 -18.52 5.48 -2.83
N GLU A 94 -19.15 6.54 -3.31
CA GLU A 94 -18.78 7.24 -4.53
C GLU A 94 -17.92 8.46 -4.17
N PHE A 95 -16.75 8.56 -4.80
CA PHE A 95 -15.85 9.70 -4.65
C PHE A 95 -16.12 10.72 -5.74
N ALA A 96 -16.32 11.99 -5.37
CA ALA A 96 -16.52 13.06 -6.33
C ALA A 96 -15.30 13.18 -7.25
N LEU A 97 -15.55 13.28 -8.54
CA LEU A 97 -14.50 13.59 -9.51
C LEU A 97 -14.03 15.04 -9.29
N PRO A 98 -12.72 15.32 -9.35
CA PRO A 98 -12.24 16.70 -9.39
C PRO A 98 -12.83 17.46 -10.60
N ASP A 99 -13.11 18.75 -10.45
CA ASP A 99 -13.69 19.58 -11.53
C ASP A 99 -12.85 19.53 -12.81
N ASN A 100 -11.55 19.36 -12.68
CA ASN A 100 -10.59 19.26 -13.78
C ASN A 100 -10.24 17.80 -14.17
N PHE A 101 -11.06 16.83 -13.80
CA PHE A 101 -10.75 15.41 -14.08
C PHE A 101 -10.68 15.09 -15.58
N PHE A 102 -11.45 15.77 -16.39
CA PHE A 102 -11.46 15.64 -17.85
C PHE A 102 -10.90 16.88 -18.55
N ASP A 103 -9.96 17.57 -17.90
CA ASP A 103 -9.30 18.74 -18.44
C ASP A 103 -8.51 18.42 -19.73
N ASP A 104 -8.59 19.28 -20.73
CA ASP A 104 -7.86 19.19 -21.99
C ASP A 104 -6.49 19.87 -21.93
N TYR A 105 -6.17 20.52 -20.80
CA TYR A 105 -4.97 21.30 -20.55
C TYR A 105 -4.77 22.50 -21.50
N GLU A 106 -5.83 23.08 -22.06
CA GLU A 106 -5.76 24.25 -22.91
C GLU A 106 -4.93 25.37 -22.25
N GLY A 107 -4.01 25.98 -23.00
CA GLY A 107 -3.10 27.01 -22.51
C GLY A 107 -1.95 26.50 -21.61
N ARG A 108 -1.84 25.20 -21.34
CA ARG A 108 -0.80 24.57 -20.49
C ARG A 108 0.02 23.57 -21.31
N SER A 109 0.88 24.08 -22.19
CA SER A 109 1.59 23.28 -23.21
C SER A 109 2.37 22.08 -22.64
N ALA A 110 3.03 22.22 -21.50
CA ALA A 110 3.78 21.13 -20.88
C ALA A 110 2.85 20.00 -20.39
N ALA A 111 1.71 20.34 -19.80
CA ALA A 111 0.73 19.36 -19.36
C ALA A 111 0.01 18.69 -20.54
N ALA A 112 -0.35 19.46 -21.58
CA ALA A 112 -0.96 18.95 -22.80
C ALA A 112 -0.03 17.99 -23.59
N ALA A 113 1.29 18.23 -23.55
CA ALA A 113 2.28 17.37 -24.18
C ALA A 113 2.61 16.10 -23.36
N GLN A 114 2.21 16.03 -22.10
CA GLN A 114 2.45 14.89 -21.25
C GLN A 114 1.46 13.75 -21.58
N GLU A 115 1.95 12.70 -22.21
CA GLU A 115 1.15 11.52 -22.51
C GLU A 115 0.89 10.66 -21.25
N MET A 116 0.14 11.20 -20.30
CA MET A 116 -0.24 10.49 -19.09
C MET A 116 -1.74 10.66 -18.82
N SER A 117 -2.46 9.54 -18.73
CA SER A 117 -3.89 9.54 -18.43
C SER A 117 -4.28 8.35 -17.57
N ILE A 118 -5.33 8.52 -16.78
CA ILE A 118 -5.85 7.44 -15.94
C ILE A 118 -6.31 6.23 -16.80
N VAL A 119 -6.82 6.47 -18.01
CA VAL A 119 -7.30 5.39 -18.90
C VAL A 119 -6.15 4.57 -19.45
N LYS A 120 -5.04 5.21 -19.90
CA LYS A 120 -3.92 4.54 -20.53
C LYS A 120 -2.92 3.96 -19.52
N ASP A 121 -2.59 4.75 -18.49
CA ASP A 121 -1.37 4.52 -17.70
C ASP A 121 -1.62 3.91 -16.32
N MET A 122 -2.87 4.00 -15.80
CA MET A 122 -3.24 3.25 -14.62
C MET A 122 -3.45 1.78 -14.99
N ASP A 123 -2.52 0.94 -14.57
CA ASP A 123 -2.47 -0.47 -14.95
C ASP A 123 -3.65 -1.27 -14.34
N MET A 124 -4.36 -2.01 -15.20
CA MET A 124 -5.55 -2.75 -14.76
C MET A 124 -5.22 -3.86 -13.77
N ILE A 125 -4.08 -4.53 -13.93
CA ILE A 125 -3.68 -5.66 -13.08
C ILE A 125 -2.95 -5.15 -11.84
N TYR A 126 -1.88 -4.40 -12.03
CA TYR A 126 -1.01 -3.96 -10.94
C TYR A 126 -1.67 -2.93 -10.02
N ASP A 127 -2.29 -1.90 -10.61
CA ASP A 127 -2.90 -0.82 -9.83
C ASP A 127 -4.32 -1.18 -9.36
N LEU A 128 -5.11 -1.82 -10.22
CA LEU A 128 -6.54 -2.01 -10.00
C LEU A 128 -6.94 -3.46 -9.69
N LYS A 129 -5.96 -4.39 -9.64
CA LYS A 129 -6.11 -5.81 -9.25
C LYS A 129 -7.01 -6.64 -10.17
N MET A 130 -7.23 -6.19 -11.41
CA MET A 130 -8.12 -6.85 -12.39
C MET A 130 -7.42 -8.02 -13.08
N LEU A 131 -6.77 -8.90 -12.31
CA LEU A 131 -6.04 -10.05 -12.84
C LEU A 131 -7.00 -11.13 -13.35
N ARG A 132 -6.86 -11.50 -14.62
CA ARG A 132 -7.47 -12.71 -15.22
C ARG A 132 -6.42 -13.48 -16.00
N PRO A 133 -6.58 -14.81 -16.15
CA PRO A 133 -5.60 -15.64 -16.87
C PRO A 133 -5.38 -15.19 -18.33
N ASP A 134 -6.44 -14.70 -18.99
CA ASP A 134 -6.46 -14.25 -20.38
C ASP A 134 -6.01 -12.79 -20.57
N LYS A 135 -5.66 -12.08 -19.51
CA LYS A 135 -5.25 -10.67 -19.56
C LYS A 135 -3.76 -10.51 -19.34
N GLU A 136 -3.18 -9.60 -20.09
CA GLU A 136 -1.77 -9.27 -20.01
C GLU A 136 -1.54 -7.80 -19.67
N SER A 137 -0.49 -7.53 -18.90
CA SER A 137 0.06 -6.20 -18.71
C SER A 137 1.58 -6.32 -18.48
N ARG A 138 2.27 -5.22 -18.68
CA ARG A 138 3.71 -5.13 -18.42
C ARG A 138 4.05 -5.42 -16.94
N LEU A 139 3.12 -5.17 -16.03
CA LEU A 139 3.31 -5.30 -14.58
C LEU A 139 2.62 -6.54 -13.99
N LYS A 140 2.09 -7.45 -14.83
CA LYS A 140 1.39 -8.66 -14.37
C LYS A 140 2.26 -9.53 -13.48
N SER A 141 3.46 -9.90 -13.94
CA SER A 141 4.37 -10.75 -13.17
C SER A 141 4.77 -10.12 -11.83
N LEU A 142 4.93 -8.80 -11.79
CA LEU A 142 5.20 -8.08 -10.55
C LEU A 142 4.00 -8.14 -9.59
N TYR A 143 2.79 -7.99 -10.10
CA TYR A 143 1.58 -8.15 -9.27
C TYR A 143 1.42 -9.59 -8.77
N GLU A 144 1.64 -10.57 -9.63
CA GLU A 144 1.60 -11.99 -9.26
C GLU A 144 2.63 -12.33 -8.17
N SER A 145 3.82 -11.72 -8.21
CA SER A 145 4.81 -11.90 -7.14
C SER A 145 4.31 -11.37 -5.79
N PHE A 146 3.58 -10.25 -5.78
CA PHE A 146 3.04 -9.69 -4.54
C PHE A 146 1.92 -10.54 -3.94
N ILE A 147 0.97 -10.99 -4.77
CA ILE A 147 -0.09 -11.88 -4.28
C ILE A 147 0.43 -13.29 -3.94
N GLY A 148 1.53 -13.70 -4.56
CA GLY A 148 2.23 -14.96 -4.24
C GLY A 148 2.88 -14.97 -2.86
N ARG A 149 3.07 -13.80 -2.22
CA ARG A 149 3.55 -13.71 -0.83
C ARG A 149 2.44 -13.95 0.21
N MET A 150 1.18 -13.87 -0.19
CA MET A 150 0.04 -14.09 0.71
C MET A 150 -0.01 -15.54 1.15
N ASP A 151 -0.30 -15.76 2.44
CA ASP A 151 -0.66 -17.09 2.92
C ASP A 151 -2.06 -17.50 2.41
N GLU A 152 -2.46 -18.75 2.66
CA GLU A 152 -3.73 -19.29 2.20
C GLU A 152 -4.94 -18.47 2.69
N ARG A 153 -4.92 -18.00 3.93
CA ARG A 153 -6.02 -17.22 4.52
C ARG A 153 -6.09 -15.83 3.91
N GLN A 154 -4.96 -15.16 3.78
CA GLN A 154 -4.86 -13.83 3.14
C GLN A 154 -5.30 -13.92 1.69
N ARG A 155 -4.84 -14.95 0.96
CA ARG A 155 -5.19 -15.17 -0.43
C ARG A 155 -6.67 -15.49 -0.60
N ALA A 156 -7.24 -16.33 0.23
CA ALA A 156 -8.67 -16.65 0.19
C ALA A 156 -9.55 -15.41 0.42
N ALA A 157 -9.20 -14.56 1.39
CA ALA A 157 -9.91 -13.30 1.64
C ALA A 157 -9.78 -12.33 0.46
N TRP A 158 -8.60 -12.23 -0.13
CA TRP A 158 -8.32 -11.41 -1.31
C TRP A 158 -9.14 -11.85 -2.52
N ASP A 159 -9.10 -13.13 -2.85
CA ASP A 159 -9.81 -13.69 -3.99
C ASP A 159 -11.34 -13.62 -3.82
N ALA A 160 -11.84 -13.86 -2.60
CA ALA A 160 -13.26 -13.71 -2.28
C ALA A 160 -13.77 -12.28 -2.48
N PHE A 161 -12.92 -11.28 -2.21
CA PHE A 161 -13.25 -9.88 -2.42
C PHE A 161 -13.10 -9.45 -3.88
N TYR A 162 -11.94 -9.67 -4.49
CA TYR A 162 -11.66 -9.18 -5.84
C TYR A 162 -12.32 -10.00 -6.95
N GLY A 163 -12.61 -11.28 -6.74
CA GLY A 163 -13.28 -12.12 -7.74
C GLY A 163 -14.56 -11.51 -8.28
N PRO A 164 -15.57 -11.21 -7.44
CA PRO A 164 -16.79 -10.53 -7.90
C PRO A 164 -16.56 -9.15 -8.54
N VAL A 165 -15.60 -8.37 -8.06
CA VAL A 165 -15.26 -7.05 -8.63
C VAL A 165 -14.69 -7.21 -10.04
N ILE A 166 -13.83 -8.21 -10.25
CA ILE A 166 -13.24 -8.55 -11.55
C ILE A 166 -14.33 -8.99 -12.52
N ASP A 167 -15.22 -9.88 -12.09
CA ASP A 167 -16.30 -10.40 -12.94
C ASP A 167 -17.27 -9.28 -13.35
N ASP A 168 -17.70 -8.44 -12.42
CA ASP A 168 -18.57 -7.29 -12.69
C ASP A 168 -17.93 -6.30 -13.69
N PHE A 169 -16.63 -5.99 -13.50
CA PHE A 169 -15.92 -5.11 -14.43
C PHE A 169 -15.88 -5.66 -15.85
N TYR A 170 -15.49 -6.92 -16.03
CA TYR A 170 -15.38 -7.51 -17.36
C TYR A 170 -16.73 -7.78 -18.00
N GLN A 171 -17.78 -7.99 -17.21
CA GLN A 171 -19.16 -8.08 -17.70
C GLN A 171 -19.68 -6.73 -18.19
N LYS A 172 -19.45 -5.65 -17.43
CA LYS A 172 -19.88 -4.29 -17.79
C LYS A 172 -19.06 -3.68 -18.90
N ASN A 173 -17.77 -4.03 -18.98
CA ASN A 173 -16.80 -3.58 -19.98
C ASN A 173 -16.86 -2.07 -20.26
N PRO A 174 -16.72 -1.19 -19.27
CA PRO A 174 -16.83 0.25 -19.44
C PRO A 174 -15.76 0.77 -20.40
N GLN A 175 -16.10 1.84 -21.16
CA GLN A 175 -15.23 2.45 -22.16
C GLN A 175 -15.16 3.98 -21.98
N GLY A 176 -14.13 4.62 -22.54
CA GLY A 176 -14.01 6.08 -22.56
C GLY A 176 -14.11 6.73 -21.19
N LYS A 177 -15.04 7.66 -21.00
CA LYS A 177 -15.26 8.38 -19.74
C LYS A 177 -15.75 7.48 -18.61
N ASP A 178 -16.55 6.46 -18.92
CA ASP A 178 -17.04 5.49 -17.94
C ASP A 178 -15.90 4.63 -17.42
N LEU A 179 -14.96 4.24 -18.28
CA LEU A 179 -13.73 3.55 -17.87
C LEU A 179 -12.85 4.43 -17.00
N ALA A 180 -12.68 5.71 -17.35
CA ALA A 180 -11.92 6.66 -16.55
C ALA A 180 -12.52 6.83 -15.14
N ASN A 181 -13.84 7.01 -15.06
CA ASN A 181 -14.53 7.10 -13.78
C ASN A 181 -14.41 5.80 -12.99
N TRP A 182 -14.65 4.64 -13.62
CA TRP A 182 -14.50 3.35 -12.93
C TRP A 182 -13.10 3.14 -12.37
N LYS A 183 -12.04 3.44 -13.14
CA LYS A 183 -10.65 3.37 -12.69
C LYS A 183 -10.40 4.29 -11.49
N PHE A 184 -10.90 5.52 -11.55
CA PHE A 184 -10.77 6.48 -10.46
C PHE A 184 -11.47 5.98 -9.19
N GLN A 185 -12.72 5.50 -9.29
CA GLN A 185 -13.46 4.98 -8.14
C GLN A 185 -12.75 3.78 -7.50
N ARG A 186 -12.26 2.82 -8.32
CA ARG A 186 -11.53 1.65 -7.82
C ARG A 186 -10.22 2.07 -7.15
N TYR A 187 -9.46 2.95 -7.77
CA TYR A 187 -8.25 3.52 -7.20
C TYR A 187 -8.50 4.21 -5.87
N MET A 188 -9.49 5.09 -5.80
CA MET A 188 -9.80 5.85 -4.58
C MET A 188 -10.22 4.94 -3.43
N ARG A 189 -11.01 3.90 -3.71
CA ARG A 189 -11.38 2.93 -2.68
C ARG A 189 -10.15 2.18 -2.14
N ASP A 190 -9.30 1.66 -3.00
CA ASP A 190 -8.11 0.92 -2.59
C ASP A 190 -7.09 1.83 -1.87
N TYR A 191 -6.91 3.06 -2.36
CA TYR A 191 -6.08 4.06 -1.71
C TYR A 191 -6.57 4.36 -0.29
N MET A 192 -7.85 4.67 -0.14
CA MET A 192 -8.45 5.02 1.16
C MET A 192 -8.42 3.86 2.16
N LYS A 193 -8.47 2.61 1.71
CA LYS A 193 -8.27 1.43 2.56
C LYS A 193 -6.85 1.37 3.13
N THR A 194 -5.84 1.71 2.32
CA THR A 194 -4.46 1.77 2.82
C THR A 194 -4.22 2.98 3.73
N VAL A 195 -4.88 4.12 3.45
CA VAL A 195 -4.90 5.30 4.35
C VAL A 195 -5.50 4.91 5.70
N LYS A 196 -6.64 4.20 5.70
CA LYS A 196 -7.29 3.74 6.95
C LYS A 196 -6.35 2.89 7.79
N SER A 197 -5.65 1.93 7.17
CA SER A 197 -4.66 1.12 7.88
C SER A 197 -3.52 1.96 8.45
N LEU A 198 -3.06 2.97 7.73
CA LEU A 198 -2.01 3.87 8.21
C LEU A 198 -2.50 4.74 9.37
N ASP A 199 -3.68 5.34 9.24
CA ASP A 199 -4.30 6.19 10.27
C ASP A 199 -4.49 5.44 11.59
N ASP A 200 -5.04 4.22 11.54
CA ASP A 200 -5.21 3.37 12.71
C ASP A 200 -3.87 3.06 13.39
N ASN A 201 -2.85 2.80 12.61
CA ASN A 201 -1.53 2.47 13.14
C ASN A 201 -0.79 3.69 13.72
N VAL A 202 -0.95 4.86 13.13
CA VAL A 202 -0.50 6.12 13.72
C VAL A 202 -1.24 6.38 15.04
N GLY A 203 -2.56 6.17 15.06
CA GLY A 203 -3.36 6.26 16.28
C GLY A 203 -2.86 5.33 17.40
N ARG A 204 -2.47 4.10 17.07
CA ARG A 204 -1.89 3.15 18.04
C ARG A 204 -0.60 3.69 18.68
N VAL A 205 0.29 4.28 17.88
CA VAL A 205 1.53 4.88 18.40
C VAL A 205 1.23 6.08 19.29
N LEU A 206 0.33 6.96 18.88
CA LEU A 206 -0.06 8.14 19.68
C LEU A 206 -0.70 7.74 21.00
N ASN A 207 -1.63 6.78 20.99
CA ASN A 207 -2.24 6.25 22.21
C ASN A 207 -1.19 5.64 23.16
N TYR A 208 -0.24 4.86 22.60
CA TYR A 208 0.85 4.31 23.42
C TYR A 208 1.66 5.43 24.11
N LEU A 209 1.97 6.51 23.39
CA LEU A 209 2.72 7.64 23.96
C LEU A 209 1.91 8.40 25.02
N GLU A 210 0.61 8.59 24.83
CA GLU A 210 -0.25 9.23 25.83
C GLU A 210 -0.39 8.40 27.11
N GLU A 211 -0.46 7.09 27.00
CA GLU A 211 -0.63 6.17 28.12
C GLU A 211 0.68 5.96 28.92
N ASN A 212 1.85 6.16 28.31
CA ASN A 212 3.15 5.83 28.91
C ASN A 212 4.06 7.04 29.16
N GLY A 213 3.63 8.24 28.87
CA GLY A 213 4.31 9.51 29.21
C GLY A 213 5.33 9.93 28.18
#